data_9fc1f0412d1929edbe3b3ad2d270a786
#
_entry.id   9fc1f0412d1929edbe3b3ad2d270a786
#
_cell.length_a   1.000
_cell.length_b   1.000
_cell.length_c   1.000
_cell.angle_alpha   90.00
_cell.angle_beta   90.00
_cell.angle_gamma   90.00
#
_symmetry.space_group_name_H-M   'P 1'
#
loop_
_entity.id
_entity.type
_entity.pdbx_description
1 polymer ?
#
loop_
_entity_poly.entity_id
_entity_poly.type
_entity_poly.pdbx_seq_one_letter_code
_entity_poly.pdbx_strand_id
1 'polypeptide(L)'
;MKQNFVLTVADYFVKISSNEILPVFFEEGYSNFLQLEEVEKYDATVVCHAGLPEESSYSGEIIFDAIHEKKRLWQVVQTKTNRAFIIFNPNKTEEIQQIAFLNEGSTEWNIHSNIITQNNESFICPLAYPMGALILYYLTLNSNAFMIHASGVWDGETGRIFSGFSGVGKSTMAKIWEEEGAHIVNDDRLIVREVNGEFFMYNTPMPYADLNKQAQVSKFYFPFHAKKNSAEKLSGAQALSQLMAFCFQHNYDKKNTEHLMTQLENITQHTNTYRLGVVPTPSIIDYIRSLEFKG
;
A
#
# COMPACT_ATOMS: atom_id res chain seq x y z
N MET A 1 -28.19 -1.87 -13.47
CA MET A 1 -28.22 -3.04 -12.54
C MET A 1 -27.26 -2.74 -11.40
N LYS A 2 -27.61 -3.10 -10.17
CA LYS A 2 -26.68 -2.92 -9.03
C LYS A 2 -25.47 -3.84 -9.22
N GLN A 3 -24.28 -3.27 -9.22
CA GLN A 3 -23.02 -4.01 -9.29
C GLN A 3 -22.40 -4.06 -7.90
N ASN A 4 -22.05 -5.24 -7.42
CA ASN A 4 -21.40 -5.43 -6.13
C ASN A 4 -20.15 -6.31 -6.32
N PHE A 5 -19.08 -5.92 -5.66
CA PHE A 5 -17.81 -6.64 -5.60
C PHE A 5 -17.29 -6.63 -4.17
N VAL A 6 -16.50 -7.62 -3.82
CA VAL A 6 -15.74 -7.62 -2.57
C VAL A 6 -14.26 -7.66 -2.91
N LEU A 7 -13.52 -6.66 -2.48
CA LEU A 7 -12.06 -6.63 -2.57
C LEU A 7 -11.49 -7.20 -1.27
N THR A 8 -10.66 -8.23 -1.37
CA THR A 8 -10.00 -8.88 -0.24
C THR A 8 -8.49 -8.68 -0.33
N VAL A 9 -7.92 -7.87 0.58
CA VAL A 9 -6.48 -7.55 0.63
C VAL A 9 -6.04 -7.56 2.08
N ALA A 10 -4.99 -8.30 2.43
CA ALA A 10 -4.44 -8.35 3.79
C ALA A 10 -5.51 -8.68 4.85
N ASP A 11 -6.41 -9.61 4.56
CA ASP A 11 -7.56 -9.98 5.37
C ASP A 11 -8.54 -8.83 5.67
N TYR A 12 -8.50 -7.75 4.89
CA TYR A 12 -9.55 -6.74 4.86
C TYR A 12 -10.57 -7.07 3.77
N PHE A 13 -11.83 -6.84 4.10
CA PHE A 13 -12.96 -6.99 3.19
C PHE A 13 -13.56 -5.62 2.88
N VAL A 14 -13.43 -5.19 1.64
CA VAL A 14 -13.97 -3.93 1.16
C VAL A 14 -15.14 -4.19 0.22
N LYS A 15 -16.34 -3.76 0.62
CA LYS A 15 -17.50 -3.80 -0.27
C LYS A 15 -17.43 -2.66 -1.27
N ILE A 16 -17.50 -2.98 -2.56
CA ILE A 16 -17.57 -2.00 -3.64
C ILE A 16 -18.93 -2.14 -4.31
N SER A 17 -19.66 -1.04 -4.40
CA SER A 17 -21.02 -1.02 -4.97
C SER A 17 -21.21 0.14 -5.92
N SER A 18 -21.96 -0.11 -6.99
CA SER A 18 -22.42 0.93 -7.90
C SER A 18 -23.89 0.70 -8.29
N ASN A 19 -24.66 1.76 -8.29
CA ASN A 19 -26.03 1.77 -8.84
C ASN A 19 -26.07 2.33 -10.26
N GLU A 20 -24.90 2.68 -10.83
CA GLU A 20 -24.79 3.25 -12.16
C GLU A 20 -25.11 2.21 -13.25
N ILE A 21 -25.52 2.71 -14.41
CA ILE A 21 -25.73 1.88 -15.60
C ILE A 21 -24.38 1.49 -16.21
N LEU A 22 -23.36 2.37 -16.07
CA LEU A 22 -22.02 2.16 -16.57
C LEU A 22 -21.30 1.04 -15.80
N PRO A 23 -20.58 0.16 -16.50
CA PRO A 23 -19.79 -0.87 -15.85
C PRO A 23 -18.69 -0.27 -14.98
N VAL A 24 -18.42 -0.96 -13.85
CA VAL A 24 -17.25 -0.70 -13.00
C VAL A 24 -16.10 -1.54 -13.54
N PHE A 25 -15.01 -0.88 -13.89
CA PHE A 25 -13.77 -1.49 -14.33
C PHE A 25 -12.72 -1.41 -13.20
N PHE A 26 -11.85 -2.40 -13.14
CA PHE A 26 -10.70 -2.43 -12.24
C PHE A 26 -9.42 -2.57 -13.06
N GLU A 27 -8.37 -1.85 -12.65
CA GLU A 27 -7.05 -1.95 -13.27
C GLU A 27 -6.49 -3.38 -13.13
N GLU A 28 -5.55 -3.71 -14.01
CA GLU A 28 -4.79 -4.95 -13.93
C GLU A 28 -4.18 -5.13 -12.54
N GLY A 29 -4.19 -6.35 -12.02
CA GLY A 29 -3.73 -6.69 -10.68
C GLY A 29 -4.84 -6.75 -9.62
N TYR A 30 -6.02 -6.20 -9.86
CA TYR A 30 -7.15 -6.35 -8.92
C TYR A 30 -7.87 -7.69 -9.05
N SER A 31 -7.81 -8.34 -10.21
CA SER A 31 -8.61 -9.55 -10.52
C SER A 31 -8.46 -10.68 -9.48
N ASN A 32 -7.26 -10.84 -8.94
CA ASN A 32 -6.96 -11.90 -7.95
C ASN A 32 -7.38 -11.54 -6.52
N PHE A 33 -7.82 -10.31 -6.30
CA PHE A 33 -8.26 -9.79 -5.01
C PHE A 33 -9.78 -9.55 -4.96
N LEU A 34 -10.46 -9.67 -6.12
CA LEU A 34 -11.90 -9.45 -6.23
C LEU A 34 -12.64 -10.78 -6.15
N GLN A 35 -13.71 -10.79 -5.39
CA GLN A 35 -14.67 -11.90 -5.32
C GLN A 35 -16.10 -11.38 -5.41
N LEU A 36 -17.03 -12.24 -5.81
CA LEU A 36 -18.46 -11.91 -5.90
C LEU A 36 -19.24 -12.36 -4.66
N GLU A 37 -18.66 -13.23 -3.84
CA GLU A 37 -19.30 -13.73 -2.63
C GLU A 37 -19.35 -12.64 -1.56
N GLU A 38 -20.53 -12.44 -0.98
CA GLU A 38 -20.71 -11.52 0.13
C GLU A 38 -20.13 -12.13 1.42
N VAL A 39 -19.61 -11.27 2.30
CA VAL A 39 -19.10 -11.63 3.62
C VAL A 39 -20.00 -11.06 4.69
N GLU A 40 -19.95 -11.61 5.90
CA GLU A 40 -20.81 -11.16 7.03
C GLU A 40 -20.47 -9.74 7.49
N LYS A 41 -19.20 -9.34 7.36
CA LYS A 41 -18.72 -8.03 7.82
C LYS A 41 -17.70 -7.45 6.84
N TYR A 42 -17.79 -6.15 6.63
CA TYR A 42 -16.85 -5.38 5.83
C TYR A 42 -16.05 -4.40 6.69
N ASP A 43 -14.77 -4.24 6.39
CA ASP A 43 -13.89 -3.26 7.05
C ASP A 43 -14.07 -1.87 6.45
N ALA A 44 -14.44 -1.79 5.17
CA ALA A 44 -14.84 -0.55 4.51
C ALA A 44 -15.89 -0.80 3.43
N THR A 45 -16.59 0.28 3.05
CA THR A 45 -17.51 0.31 1.91
C THR A 45 -17.10 1.40 0.94
N VAL A 46 -17.24 1.11 -0.34
CA VAL A 46 -17.01 2.03 -1.45
C VAL A 46 -18.29 2.12 -2.29
N VAL A 47 -18.86 3.31 -2.35
CA VAL A 47 -19.99 3.62 -3.22
C VAL A 47 -19.47 4.40 -4.40
N CYS A 48 -19.69 3.86 -5.62
CA CYS A 48 -19.14 4.41 -6.86
C CYS A 48 -20.20 5.20 -7.63
N HIS A 49 -19.82 6.39 -8.10
CA HIS A 49 -20.64 7.31 -8.86
C HIS A 49 -19.94 7.67 -10.18
N ALA A 50 -20.72 7.76 -11.27
CA ALA A 50 -20.24 8.22 -12.57
C ALA A 50 -20.29 9.74 -12.67
N GLY A 51 -19.23 10.36 -13.18
CA GLY A 51 -19.07 11.81 -13.28
C GLY A 51 -18.60 12.47 -11.99
N LEU A 52 -17.98 13.63 -12.13
CA LEU A 52 -17.51 14.41 -10.99
C LEU A 52 -18.67 15.19 -10.34
N PRO A 53 -18.64 15.42 -9.03
CA PRO A 53 -19.64 16.22 -8.34
C PRO A 53 -19.42 17.72 -8.61
N GLU A 54 -20.36 18.57 -8.19
CA GLU A 54 -20.21 20.02 -8.28
C GLU A 54 -19.01 20.51 -7.44
N GLU A 55 -18.26 21.49 -7.96
CA GLU A 55 -17.05 22.03 -7.32
C GLU A 55 -17.28 22.52 -5.89
N SER A 56 -18.45 23.07 -5.61
CA SER A 56 -18.85 23.53 -4.28
C SER A 56 -18.80 22.43 -3.21
N SER A 57 -18.95 21.16 -3.60
CA SER A 57 -18.99 20.01 -2.66
C SER A 57 -17.62 19.58 -2.17
N TYR A 58 -16.54 19.88 -2.90
CA TYR A 58 -15.16 19.54 -2.53
C TYR A 58 -14.25 20.76 -2.35
N SER A 59 -14.83 21.96 -2.30
CA SER A 59 -14.12 23.20 -1.99
C SER A 59 -13.86 23.31 -0.49
N GLY A 60 -12.65 23.77 -0.11
CA GLY A 60 -12.26 23.91 1.27
C GLY A 60 -10.77 24.23 1.44
N GLU A 61 -10.23 23.94 2.61
CA GLU A 61 -8.81 24.12 2.92
C GLU A 61 -8.00 22.91 2.42
N ILE A 62 -6.96 23.15 1.64
CA ILE A 62 -6.01 22.10 1.23
C ILE A 62 -5.14 21.78 2.44
N ILE A 63 -5.31 20.59 3.01
CA ILE A 63 -4.55 20.12 4.17
C ILE A 63 -3.40 19.18 3.79
N PHE A 64 -3.39 18.67 2.56
CA PHE A 64 -2.30 17.85 2.02
C PHE A 64 -2.23 17.97 0.49
N ASP A 65 -1.01 17.99 -0.05
CA ASP A 65 -0.76 18.07 -1.49
C ASP A 65 0.39 17.10 -1.85
N ALA A 66 0.05 16.02 -2.54
CA ALA A 66 1.01 15.03 -2.99
C ALA A 66 1.60 15.44 -4.34
N ILE A 67 2.83 15.93 -4.32
CA ILE A 67 3.57 16.36 -5.51
C ILE A 67 4.76 15.44 -5.72
N HIS A 68 4.88 14.87 -6.91
CA HIS A 68 6.03 14.09 -7.35
C HIS A 68 6.54 14.63 -8.69
N GLU A 69 7.84 14.91 -8.79
CA GLU A 69 8.46 15.48 -10.02
C GLU A 69 7.72 16.69 -10.60
N LYS A 70 7.30 17.61 -9.73
CA LYS A 70 6.49 18.80 -10.05
C LYS A 70 5.07 18.51 -10.57
N LYS A 71 4.64 17.27 -10.58
CA LYS A 71 3.27 16.87 -10.94
C LYS A 71 2.47 16.65 -9.66
N ARG A 72 1.30 17.25 -9.60
CA ARG A 72 0.34 16.98 -8.54
C ARG A 72 -0.34 15.65 -8.84
N LEU A 73 -0.28 14.74 -7.88
CA LEU A 73 -0.89 13.41 -7.99
C LEU A 73 -2.27 13.40 -7.34
N TRP A 74 -2.37 13.95 -6.14
CA TRP A 74 -3.62 14.05 -5.41
C TRP A 74 -3.52 15.08 -4.27
N GLN A 75 -4.69 15.54 -3.80
CA GLN A 75 -4.83 16.47 -2.68
C GLN A 75 -5.84 15.95 -1.68
N VAL A 76 -5.71 16.37 -0.42
CA VAL A 76 -6.78 16.27 0.57
C VAL A 76 -7.26 17.67 0.92
N VAL A 77 -8.56 17.86 0.79
CA VAL A 77 -9.25 19.10 1.11
C VAL A 77 -10.16 18.85 2.32
N GLN A 78 -9.99 19.66 3.36
CA GLN A 78 -10.95 19.70 4.47
C GLN A 78 -12.13 20.56 4.04
N THR A 79 -13.27 19.91 3.80
CA THR A 79 -14.52 20.61 3.53
C THR A 79 -15.26 20.93 4.85
N LYS A 80 -16.45 21.49 4.77
CA LYS A 80 -17.27 21.78 5.97
C LYS A 80 -17.74 20.53 6.71
N THR A 81 -17.89 19.40 6.01
CA THR A 81 -18.55 18.19 6.52
C THR A 81 -17.71 16.94 6.46
N ASN A 82 -16.71 16.90 5.56
CA ASN A 82 -15.91 15.69 5.30
C ASN A 82 -14.51 16.04 4.78
N ARG A 83 -13.73 15.02 4.48
CA ARG A 83 -12.49 15.15 3.70
C ARG A 83 -12.77 14.74 2.26
N ALA A 84 -12.34 15.59 1.32
CA ALA A 84 -12.35 15.30 -0.10
C ALA A 84 -10.95 14.96 -0.57
N PHE A 85 -10.80 13.83 -1.26
CA PHE A 85 -9.57 13.39 -1.92
C PHE A 85 -9.72 13.67 -3.41
N ILE A 86 -8.93 14.60 -3.92
CA ILE A 86 -8.96 15.01 -5.31
C ILE A 86 -7.80 14.33 -6.02
N ILE A 87 -8.09 13.44 -6.95
CA ILE A 87 -7.10 12.69 -7.73
C ILE A 87 -6.95 13.34 -9.10
N PHE A 88 -5.71 13.63 -9.48
CA PHE A 88 -5.40 14.24 -10.77
C PHE A 88 -4.99 13.18 -11.79
N ASN A 89 -5.26 13.47 -13.06
CA ASN A 89 -4.86 12.61 -14.16
C ASN A 89 -3.33 12.62 -14.30
N PRO A 90 -2.63 11.48 -14.25
CA PRO A 90 -1.17 11.44 -14.29
C PRO A 90 -0.57 11.97 -15.63
N ASN A 91 -1.36 11.94 -16.70
CA ASN A 91 -0.97 12.41 -18.03
C ASN A 91 -1.39 13.86 -18.31
N LYS A 92 -2.36 14.39 -17.54
CA LYS A 92 -2.92 15.74 -17.66
C LYS A 92 -3.12 16.31 -16.25
N THR A 93 -2.05 16.79 -15.65
CA THR A 93 -1.94 17.10 -14.21
C THR A 93 -2.89 18.18 -13.68
N GLU A 94 -3.61 18.88 -14.53
CA GLU A 94 -4.65 19.84 -14.12
C GLU A 94 -6.07 19.25 -14.25
N GLU A 95 -6.21 18.08 -14.87
CA GLU A 95 -7.49 17.41 -15.03
C GLU A 95 -7.79 16.51 -13.84
N ILE A 96 -8.92 16.76 -13.16
CA ILE A 96 -9.37 15.90 -12.06
C ILE A 96 -9.89 14.60 -12.65
N GLN A 97 -9.36 13.47 -12.17
CA GLN A 97 -9.78 12.13 -12.57
C GLN A 97 -10.88 11.59 -11.66
N GLN A 98 -10.72 11.80 -10.34
CA GLN A 98 -11.64 11.29 -9.33
C GLN A 98 -11.74 12.26 -8.16
N ILE A 99 -12.87 12.18 -7.46
CA ILE A 99 -13.09 12.83 -6.18
C ILE A 99 -13.70 11.81 -5.24
N ALA A 100 -13.07 11.58 -4.09
CA ALA A 100 -13.60 10.70 -3.07
C ALA A 100 -13.89 11.48 -1.80
N PHE A 101 -14.99 11.15 -1.14
CA PHE A 101 -15.36 11.71 0.15
C PHE A 101 -15.25 10.65 1.23
N LEU A 102 -14.66 11.04 2.35
CA LEU A 102 -14.55 10.24 3.56
C LEU A 102 -14.94 11.10 4.76
N ASN A 103 -15.94 10.68 5.51
CA ASN A 103 -16.30 11.33 6.78
C ASN A 103 -15.30 10.95 7.87
N GLU A 104 -15.05 11.85 8.81
CA GLU A 104 -14.18 11.56 9.95
C GLU A 104 -14.74 10.39 10.77
N GLY A 105 -13.86 9.43 11.09
CA GLY A 105 -14.22 8.21 11.83
C GLY A 105 -15.04 7.19 11.03
N SER A 106 -15.32 7.45 9.75
CA SER A 106 -16.02 6.53 8.86
C SER A 106 -15.05 5.66 8.08
N THR A 107 -15.53 4.49 7.65
CA THR A 107 -14.88 3.61 6.66
C THR A 107 -15.67 3.56 5.35
N GLU A 108 -16.64 4.45 5.18
CA GLU A 108 -17.44 4.57 3.97
C GLU A 108 -16.87 5.64 3.04
N TRP A 109 -16.53 5.23 1.83
CA TRP A 109 -16.01 6.06 0.77
C TRP A 109 -17.09 6.28 -0.30
N ASN A 110 -17.33 7.54 -0.67
CA ASN A 110 -18.14 7.91 -1.81
C ASN A 110 -17.21 8.41 -2.92
N ILE A 111 -17.04 7.62 -3.99
CA ILE A 111 -16.07 7.88 -5.05
C ILE A 111 -16.79 8.27 -6.34
N HIS A 112 -16.53 9.48 -6.80
CA HIS A 112 -16.95 10.03 -8.07
C HIS A 112 -15.80 9.91 -9.07
N SER A 113 -16.04 9.24 -10.19
CA SER A 113 -15.02 9.00 -11.21
C SER A 113 -15.45 9.56 -12.55
N ASN A 114 -14.51 10.18 -13.27
CA ASN A 114 -14.74 10.53 -14.66
C ASN A 114 -15.12 9.29 -15.47
N ILE A 115 -15.99 9.51 -16.45
CA ILE A 115 -16.38 8.47 -17.40
C ILE A 115 -15.24 8.31 -18.40
N ILE A 116 -14.74 7.10 -18.52
CA ILE A 116 -13.71 6.71 -19.48
C ILE A 116 -14.42 6.06 -20.67
N THR A 117 -14.10 6.52 -21.89
CA THR A 117 -14.60 5.91 -23.12
C THR A 117 -13.42 5.36 -23.92
N GLN A 118 -13.43 4.06 -24.16
CA GLN A 118 -12.42 3.36 -24.93
C GLN A 118 -13.09 2.29 -25.83
N ASN A 119 -12.71 2.25 -27.10
CA ASN A 119 -13.27 1.29 -28.06
C ASN A 119 -14.81 1.33 -28.17
N ASN A 120 -15.41 2.51 -28.06
CA ASN A 120 -16.87 2.76 -28.02
C ASN A 120 -17.59 2.20 -26.78
N GLU A 121 -16.90 1.76 -25.78
CA GLU A 121 -17.45 1.37 -24.48
C GLU A 121 -17.14 2.43 -23.43
N SER A 122 -18.11 2.73 -22.58
CA SER A 122 -17.95 3.69 -21.48
C SER A 122 -18.04 2.97 -20.15
N PHE A 123 -17.14 3.32 -19.22
CA PHE A 123 -17.05 2.72 -17.90
C PHE A 123 -16.49 3.73 -16.87
N ILE A 124 -16.55 3.35 -15.59
CA ILE A 124 -15.88 4.06 -14.50
C ILE A 124 -14.81 3.15 -13.86
N CYS A 125 -13.70 3.75 -13.38
CA CYS A 125 -12.62 3.03 -12.71
C CYS A 125 -12.37 3.62 -11.32
N PRO A 126 -13.18 3.26 -10.31
CA PRO A 126 -13.18 3.93 -9.00
C PRO A 126 -11.92 3.67 -8.18
N LEU A 127 -11.21 2.56 -8.42
CA LEU A 127 -9.96 2.22 -7.72
C LEU A 127 -8.70 2.54 -8.53
N ALA A 128 -8.82 3.32 -9.63
CA ALA A 128 -7.65 3.74 -10.41
C ALA A 128 -6.60 4.41 -9.52
N TYR A 129 -5.32 4.10 -9.81
CA TYR A 129 -4.20 4.62 -9.01
C TYR A 129 -4.22 6.16 -8.92
N PRO A 130 -4.05 6.77 -7.71
CA PRO A 130 -3.66 6.16 -6.44
C PRO A 130 -4.85 5.79 -5.51
N MET A 131 -6.12 5.90 -5.94
CA MET A 131 -7.29 5.77 -5.08
C MET A 131 -7.36 4.44 -4.33
N GLY A 132 -7.14 3.32 -5.02
CA GLY A 132 -7.15 2.01 -4.36
C GLY A 132 -6.07 1.90 -3.28
N ALA A 133 -4.86 2.42 -3.53
CA ALA A 133 -3.78 2.45 -2.54
C ALA A 133 -4.13 3.35 -1.34
N LEU A 134 -4.86 4.46 -1.55
CA LEU A 134 -5.34 5.33 -0.47
C LEU A 134 -6.34 4.61 0.43
N ILE A 135 -7.30 3.91 -0.14
CA ILE A 135 -8.27 3.12 0.63
C ILE A 135 -7.55 2.09 1.50
N LEU A 136 -6.60 1.35 0.94
CA LEU A 136 -5.81 0.36 1.68
C LEU A 136 -5.00 1.01 2.80
N TYR A 137 -4.37 2.17 2.55
CA TYR A 137 -3.67 2.93 3.59
C TYR A 137 -4.61 3.32 4.74
N TYR A 138 -5.82 3.83 4.44
CA TYR A 138 -6.78 4.21 5.48
C TYR A 138 -7.33 3.01 6.26
N LEU A 139 -7.38 1.81 5.66
CA LEU A 139 -7.70 0.58 6.38
C LEU A 139 -6.63 0.24 7.42
N THR A 140 -5.35 0.44 7.10
CA THR A 140 -4.26 0.20 8.05
C THR A 140 -4.34 1.10 9.29
N LEU A 141 -4.85 2.33 9.16
CA LEU A 141 -5.01 3.27 10.27
C LEU A 141 -6.08 2.85 11.30
N ASN A 142 -6.97 1.94 10.93
CA ASN A 142 -8.04 1.43 11.80
C ASN A 142 -7.73 0.03 12.36
N SER A 143 -6.48 -0.43 12.24
CA SER A 143 -6.07 -1.79 12.62
C SER A 143 -4.61 -1.82 13.06
N ASN A 144 -4.13 -2.95 13.57
CA ASN A 144 -2.74 -3.17 13.92
C ASN A 144 -1.90 -3.43 12.64
N ALA A 145 -1.80 -2.43 11.78
CA ALA A 145 -1.13 -2.54 10.50
C ALA A 145 -0.49 -1.23 10.04
N PHE A 146 0.43 -1.33 9.08
CA PHE A 146 1.00 -0.19 8.36
C PHE A 146 1.35 -0.59 6.93
N MET A 147 1.51 0.41 6.09
CA MET A 147 1.91 0.26 4.69
C MET A 147 3.34 0.75 4.50
N ILE A 148 4.17 -0.04 3.78
CA ILE A 148 5.58 0.27 3.56
C ILE A 148 5.98 0.09 2.09
N HIS A 149 6.82 1.00 1.57
CA HIS A 149 7.44 0.86 0.26
C HIS A 149 8.64 -0.10 0.35
N ALA A 150 8.45 -1.33 -0.11
CA ALA A 150 9.39 -2.40 0.10
C ALA A 150 9.19 -3.56 -0.88
N SER A 151 10.23 -4.39 -1.02
CA SER A 151 10.13 -5.72 -1.62
C SER A 151 10.06 -6.77 -0.50
N GLY A 152 9.10 -7.66 -0.57
CA GLY A 152 8.94 -8.79 0.36
C GLY A 152 9.23 -10.11 -0.31
N VAL A 153 10.04 -10.96 0.33
CA VAL A 153 10.34 -12.31 -0.14
C VAL A 153 10.15 -13.35 0.97
N TRP A 154 9.80 -14.56 0.58
CA TRP A 154 9.62 -15.70 1.47
C TRP A 154 10.22 -16.97 0.84
N ASP A 155 11.12 -17.65 1.57
CA ASP A 155 11.81 -18.84 1.08
C ASP A 155 11.20 -20.17 1.57
N GLY A 156 9.96 -20.11 2.07
CA GLY A 156 9.27 -21.26 2.67
C GLY A 156 9.35 -21.29 4.20
N GLU A 157 10.34 -20.63 4.80
CA GLU A 157 10.57 -20.59 6.25
C GLU A 157 10.62 -19.16 6.79
N THR A 158 11.35 -18.27 6.12
CA THR A 158 11.66 -16.93 6.62
C THR A 158 11.15 -15.86 5.65
N GLY A 159 10.30 -14.96 6.15
CA GLY A 159 9.87 -13.77 5.42
C GLY A 159 10.80 -12.57 5.69
N ARG A 160 11.28 -11.94 4.62
CA ARG A 160 12.21 -10.82 4.64
C ARG A 160 11.64 -9.64 3.89
N ILE A 161 11.76 -8.46 4.49
CA ILE A 161 11.36 -7.20 3.86
C ILE A 161 12.61 -6.38 3.55
N PHE A 162 12.80 -6.02 2.29
CA PHE A 162 13.85 -5.12 1.82
C PHE A 162 13.23 -3.76 1.54
N SER A 163 13.62 -2.74 2.33
CA SER A 163 13.09 -1.38 2.18
C SER A 163 14.20 -0.35 2.04
N GLY A 164 13.91 0.81 1.46
CA GLY A 164 14.88 1.87 1.21
C GLY A 164 14.47 2.77 0.06
N PHE A 165 15.29 3.77 -0.25
CA PHE A 165 15.07 4.70 -1.36
C PHE A 165 14.98 3.99 -2.73
N SER A 166 14.41 4.68 -3.71
CA SER A 166 14.45 4.19 -5.09
C SER A 166 15.89 3.99 -5.56
N GLY A 167 16.17 2.89 -6.26
CA GLY A 167 17.49 2.58 -6.82
C GLY A 167 18.49 1.96 -5.85
N VAL A 168 18.16 1.74 -4.55
CA VAL A 168 19.10 1.10 -3.60
C VAL A 168 19.24 -0.41 -3.77
N GLY A 169 18.43 -1.04 -4.64
CA GLY A 169 18.53 -2.46 -4.96
C GLY A 169 17.47 -3.36 -4.31
N LYS A 170 16.31 -2.82 -3.87
CA LYS A 170 15.21 -3.65 -3.32
C LYS A 170 14.76 -4.73 -4.31
N SER A 171 14.37 -4.34 -5.52
CA SER A 171 13.95 -5.26 -6.58
C SER A 171 15.08 -6.19 -7.03
N THR A 172 16.32 -5.73 -7.00
CA THR A 172 17.48 -6.58 -7.25
C THR A 172 17.60 -7.67 -6.19
N MET A 173 17.40 -7.33 -4.92
CA MET A 173 17.38 -8.32 -3.83
C MET A 173 16.25 -9.32 -4.00
N ALA A 174 15.02 -8.84 -4.29
CA ALA A 174 13.88 -9.72 -4.53
C ALA A 174 14.16 -10.71 -5.68
N LYS A 175 14.71 -10.22 -6.80
CA LYS A 175 15.08 -11.05 -7.94
C LYS A 175 16.17 -12.09 -7.61
N ILE A 176 17.22 -11.72 -6.88
CA ILE A 176 18.26 -12.67 -6.46
C ILE A 176 17.66 -13.78 -5.60
N TRP A 177 16.73 -13.45 -4.68
CA TRP A 177 16.04 -14.45 -3.87
C TRP A 177 15.10 -15.33 -4.70
N GLU A 178 14.40 -14.78 -5.69
CA GLU A 178 13.52 -15.52 -6.62
C GLU A 178 14.31 -16.52 -7.46
N GLU A 179 15.48 -16.12 -7.97
CA GLU A 179 16.39 -17.00 -8.74
C GLU A 179 16.89 -18.19 -7.91
N GLU A 180 16.91 -18.07 -6.58
CA GLU A 180 17.25 -19.14 -5.62
C GLU A 180 16.01 -19.86 -5.06
N GLY A 181 14.85 -19.67 -5.68
CA GLY A 181 13.61 -20.39 -5.39
C GLY A 181 12.70 -19.77 -4.33
N ALA A 182 13.00 -18.58 -3.84
CA ALA A 182 12.08 -17.87 -2.96
C ALA A 182 10.89 -17.28 -3.71
N HIS A 183 9.78 -17.05 -3.01
CA HIS A 183 8.61 -16.40 -3.55
C HIS A 183 8.66 -14.89 -3.29
N ILE A 184 8.45 -14.06 -4.30
CA ILE A 184 8.22 -12.63 -4.13
C ILE A 184 6.76 -12.45 -3.67
N VAL A 185 6.58 -11.86 -2.49
CA VAL A 185 5.26 -11.49 -1.97
C VAL A 185 4.77 -10.24 -2.70
N ASN A 186 5.59 -9.19 -2.74
CA ASN A 186 5.38 -8.00 -3.56
C ASN A 186 6.70 -7.25 -3.74
N ASP A 187 6.82 -6.43 -4.79
CA ASP A 187 8.03 -5.63 -5.09
C ASP A 187 7.72 -4.14 -5.29
N ASP A 188 6.84 -3.56 -4.50
CA ASP A 188 6.57 -2.12 -4.45
C ASP A 188 5.95 -1.71 -3.11
N ARG A 189 4.79 -2.26 -2.78
CA ARG A 189 4.02 -1.91 -1.60
C ARG A 189 3.58 -3.15 -0.84
N LEU A 190 3.88 -3.18 0.44
CA LEU A 190 3.43 -4.21 1.36
C LEU A 190 2.51 -3.60 2.42
N ILE A 191 1.49 -4.34 2.80
CA ILE A 191 0.80 -4.14 4.07
C ILE A 191 1.45 -5.09 5.06
N VAL A 192 1.90 -4.56 6.20
CA VAL A 192 2.38 -5.35 7.31
C VAL A 192 1.35 -5.27 8.42
N ARG A 193 0.85 -6.41 8.88
CA ARG A 193 -0.23 -6.52 9.85
C ARG A 193 0.12 -7.48 10.97
N GLU A 194 -0.22 -7.09 12.20
CA GLU A 194 -0.17 -7.98 13.35
C GLU A 194 -1.45 -8.83 13.39
N VAL A 195 -1.26 -10.14 13.50
CA VAL A 195 -2.34 -11.13 13.64
C VAL A 195 -1.96 -12.08 14.76
N ASN A 196 -2.69 -12.10 15.86
CA ASN A 196 -2.46 -12.96 17.03
C ASN A 196 -1.05 -12.84 17.63
N GLY A 197 -0.45 -11.65 17.60
CA GLY A 197 0.90 -11.39 18.14
C GLY A 197 2.04 -11.71 17.16
N GLU A 198 1.74 -12.14 15.95
CA GLU A 198 2.71 -12.37 14.88
C GLU A 198 2.50 -11.35 13.74
N PHE A 199 3.56 -11.02 13.03
CA PHE A 199 3.52 -10.05 11.94
C PHE A 199 3.56 -10.76 10.60
N PHE A 200 2.63 -10.36 9.72
CA PHE A 200 2.56 -10.87 8.34
C PHE A 200 2.69 -9.72 7.36
N MET A 201 3.39 -9.97 6.28
CA MET A 201 3.40 -9.10 5.10
C MET A 201 2.42 -9.64 4.05
N TYR A 202 1.71 -8.74 3.43
CA TYR A 202 0.73 -9.03 2.39
C TYR A 202 1.06 -8.22 1.14
N ASN A 203 0.82 -8.81 -0.02
CA ASN A 203 0.85 -8.04 -1.25
C ASN A 203 -0.39 -7.14 -1.39
N THR A 204 -0.29 -6.20 -2.31
CA THR A 204 -1.37 -5.28 -2.69
C THR A 204 -1.65 -5.41 -4.18
N PRO A 205 -2.84 -5.05 -4.67
CA PRO A 205 -3.13 -5.02 -6.09
C PRO A 205 -2.12 -4.17 -6.87
N MET A 206 -1.40 -4.81 -7.78
CA MET A 206 -0.40 -4.20 -8.66
C MET A 206 -0.48 -4.90 -10.03
N PRO A 207 -0.13 -4.23 -11.15
CA PRO A 207 -0.24 -4.83 -12.49
C PRO A 207 0.47 -6.18 -12.66
N TYR A 208 1.47 -6.45 -11.83
CA TYR A 208 2.23 -7.72 -11.82
C TYR A 208 1.82 -8.67 -10.69
N ALA A 209 0.84 -8.30 -9.85
CA ALA A 209 0.38 -9.17 -8.77
C ALA A 209 -0.49 -10.31 -9.35
N ASP A 210 0.06 -11.49 -9.40
CA ASP A 210 -0.57 -12.67 -9.98
C ASP A 210 -1.50 -13.42 -9.01
N LEU A 211 -1.26 -13.33 -7.70
CA LEU A 211 -2.04 -14.00 -6.65
C LEU A 211 -2.11 -13.12 -5.40
N ASN A 212 -3.12 -13.38 -4.55
CA ASN A 212 -3.12 -12.85 -3.19
C ASN A 212 -2.10 -13.64 -2.36
N LYS A 213 -1.03 -12.97 -1.89
CA LYS A 213 0.13 -13.60 -1.23
C LYS A 213 0.33 -13.03 0.15
N GLN A 214 0.75 -13.88 1.09
CA GLN A 214 1.16 -13.47 2.43
C GLN A 214 2.32 -14.30 2.93
N ALA A 215 3.10 -13.76 3.84
CA ALA A 215 4.16 -14.47 4.56
C ALA A 215 4.42 -13.84 5.93
N GLN A 216 4.80 -14.66 6.92
CA GLN A 216 5.21 -14.18 8.22
C GLN A 216 6.48 -13.35 8.11
N VAL A 217 6.52 -12.18 8.72
CA VAL A 217 7.68 -11.28 8.72
C VAL A 217 8.64 -11.69 9.82
N SER A 218 9.87 -11.97 9.45
CA SER A 218 10.94 -12.28 10.41
C SER A 218 11.94 -11.14 10.53
N LYS A 219 12.26 -10.46 9.45
CA LYS A 219 13.37 -9.49 9.41
C LYS A 219 13.14 -8.37 8.40
N PHE A 220 13.68 -7.19 8.76
CA PHE A 220 13.77 -6.02 7.89
C PHE A 220 15.22 -5.75 7.52
N TYR A 221 15.45 -5.52 6.24
CA TYR A 221 16.74 -5.16 5.68
C TYR A 221 16.65 -3.84 4.92
N PHE A 222 17.61 -2.95 5.20
CA PHE A 222 17.76 -1.66 4.50
C PHE A 222 19.06 -1.72 3.67
N PRO A 223 18.97 -2.16 2.39
CA PRO A 223 20.12 -2.33 1.54
C PRO A 223 20.77 -1.00 1.17
N PHE A 224 22.08 -1.01 0.99
CA PHE A 224 22.89 0.02 0.38
C PHE A 224 24.04 -0.61 -0.40
N HIS A 225 24.52 0.08 -1.44
CA HIS A 225 25.64 -0.41 -2.23
C HIS A 225 26.92 -0.43 -1.42
N ALA A 226 27.64 -1.57 -1.41
CA ALA A 226 28.86 -1.76 -0.67
C ALA A 226 29.88 -2.56 -1.48
N LYS A 227 31.18 -2.45 -1.13
CA LYS A 227 32.26 -3.24 -1.76
C LYS A 227 32.32 -4.69 -1.23
N LYS A 228 31.68 -4.95 -0.11
CA LYS A 228 31.57 -6.29 0.52
C LYS A 228 30.21 -6.38 1.25
N ASN A 229 29.68 -7.58 1.36
CA ASN A 229 28.49 -7.83 2.15
C ASN A 229 28.76 -7.53 3.63
N SER A 230 27.88 -6.79 4.26
CA SER A 230 27.97 -6.41 5.67
C SER A 230 26.59 -6.16 6.25
N ALA A 231 26.41 -6.34 7.55
CA ALA A 231 25.17 -6.04 8.23
C ALA A 231 25.46 -5.37 9.59
N GLU A 232 24.67 -4.36 9.87
CA GLU A 232 24.63 -3.66 11.15
C GLU A 232 23.21 -3.80 11.71
N LYS A 233 23.09 -4.41 12.90
CA LYS A 233 21.77 -4.53 13.56
C LYS A 233 21.37 -3.16 14.09
N LEU A 234 20.17 -2.72 13.69
CA LEU A 234 19.54 -1.50 14.20
C LEU A 234 18.61 -1.86 15.36
N SER A 235 18.53 -0.98 16.35
CA SER A 235 17.65 -1.16 17.50
C SER A 235 17.09 0.14 18.02
N GLY A 236 15.98 0.08 18.77
CA GLY A 236 15.35 1.24 19.37
C GLY A 236 15.04 2.35 18.35
N ALA A 237 15.42 3.58 18.66
CA ALA A 237 15.15 4.74 17.82
C ALA A 237 15.73 4.66 16.40
N GLN A 238 16.85 3.95 16.22
CA GLN A 238 17.45 3.77 14.89
C GLN A 238 16.57 2.90 14.00
N ALA A 239 16.09 1.75 14.50
CA ALA A 239 15.21 0.84 13.77
C ALA A 239 13.87 1.54 13.46
N LEU A 240 13.29 2.20 14.46
CA LEU A 240 12.03 2.96 14.32
C LEU A 240 12.14 4.03 13.23
N SER A 241 13.16 4.88 13.31
CA SER A 241 13.39 5.97 12.35
C SER A 241 13.60 5.44 10.94
N GLN A 242 14.32 4.33 10.80
CA GLN A 242 14.60 3.73 9.51
C GLN A 242 13.33 3.14 8.88
N LEU A 243 12.49 2.45 9.65
CA LEU A 243 11.19 1.94 9.17
C LEU A 243 10.26 3.08 8.80
N MET A 244 10.12 4.08 9.68
CA MET A 244 9.24 5.23 9.48
C MET A 244 9.53 5.98 8.19
N ALA A 245 10.82 6.08 7.80
CA ALA A 245 11.22 6.81 6.59
C ALA A 245 10.64 6.21 5.29
N PHE A 246 10.22 4.94 5.29
CA PHE A 246 9.73 4.24 4.10
C PHE A 246 8.28 3.78 4.23
N CYS A 247 7.63 4.03 5.37
CA CYS A 247 6.20 3.82 5.52
C CYS A 247 5.41 4.92 4.81
N PHE A 248 4.23 4.55 4.32
CA PHE A 248 3.27 5.53 3.82
C PHE A 248 2.77 6.39 4.97
N GLN A 249 2.77 7.71 4.78
CA GLN A 249 2.43 8.68 5.82
C GLN A 249 1.59 9.80 5.23
N HIS A 250 0.46 10.05 5.87
CA HIS A 250 -0.34 11.26 5.65
C HIS A 250 -0.27 12.11 6.92
N ASN A 251 0.79 12.91 7.02
CA ASN A 251 1.19 13.64 8.23
C ASN A 251 0.36 14.90 8.55
N TYR A 252 -0.69 15.18 7.78
CA TYR A 252 -1.65 16.24 8.09
C TYR A 252 -2.56 15.89 9.30
N ASP A 253 -2.59 14.64 9.71
CA ASP A 253 -3.31 14.18 10.88
C ASP A 253 -2.33 13.56 11.90
N LYS A 254 -2.17 14.24 13.04
CA LYS A 254 -1.25 13.80 14.10
C LYS A 254 -1.58 12.38 14.60
N LYS A 255 -2.87 12.02 14.66
CA LYS A 255 -3.30 10.67 15.07
C LYS A 255 -2.76 9.58 14.15
N ASN A 256 -2.68 9.84 12.83
CA ASN A 256 -2.11 8.90 11.87
C ASN A 256 -0.63 8.64 12.14
N THR A 257 0.12 9.72 12.46
CA THR A 257 1.55 9.61 12.82
C THR A 257 1.75 8.86 14.13
N GLU A 258 0.95 9.15 15.17
CA GLU A 258 0.99 8.47 16.46
C GLU A 258 0.63 6.99 16.32
N HIS A 259 -0.40 6.67 15.52
CA HIS A 259 -0.75 5.29 15.21
C HIS A 259 0.41 4.55 14.55
N LEU A 260 0.99 5.10 13.48
CA LEU A 260 2.12 4.50 12.78
C LEU A 260 3.31 4.26 13.75
N MET A 261 3.66 5.25 14.57
CA MET A 261 4.74 5.10 15.56
C MET A 261 4.48 3.92 16.49
N THR A 262 3.24 3.78 17.00
CA THR A 262 2.86 2.67 17.87
C THR A 262 3.05 1.32 17.17
N GLN A 263 2.61 1.20 15.91
CA GLN A 263 2.78 -0.05 15.14
C GLN A 263 4.28 -0.36 14.90
N LEU A 264 5.09 0.66 14.60
CA LEU A 264 6.51 0.48 14.37
C LEU A 264 7.29 0.16 15.65
N GLU A 265 6.92 0.73 16.79
CA GLU A 265 7.48 0.36 18.09
C GLU A 265 7.17 -1.11 18.40
N ASN A 266 5.95 -1.54 18.18
CA ASN A 266 5.55 -2.93 18.41
C ASN A 266 6.37 -3.90 17.53
N ILE A 267 6.42 -3.70 16.21
CA ILE A 267 7.12 -4.62 15.31
C ILE A 267 8.64 -4.65 15.57
N THR A 268 9.26 -3.53 15.94
CA THR A 268 10.71 -3.49 16.24
C THR A 268 11.10 -4.25 17.51
N GLN A 269 10.15 -4.55 18.38
CA GLN A 269 10.35 -5.41 19.55
C GLN A 269 10.30 -6.91 19.19
N HIS A 270 9.63 -7.27 18.12
CA HIS A 270 9.37 -8.65 17.72
C HIS A 270 10.20 -9.10 16.50
N THR A 271 10.77 -8.16 15.74
CA THR A 271 11.56 -8.46 14.54
C THR A 271 12.93 -7.82 14.59
N ASN A 272 13.88 -8.43 13.89
CA ASN A 272 15.21 -7.84 13.75
C ASN A 272 15.30 -6.94 12.53
N THR A 273 15.93 -5.79 12.69
CA THR A 273 16.13 -4.77 11.66
C THR A 273 17.62 -4.60 11.38
N TYR A 274 18.01 -4.58 10.11
CA TYR A 274 19.42 -4.47 9.71
C TYR A 274 19.62 -3.42 8.61
N ARG A 275 20.69 -2.65 8.76
CA ARG A 275 21.30 -1.93 7.63
C ARG A 275 22.21 -2.90 6.90
N LEU A 276 21.98 -3.12 5.60
CA LEU A 276 22.61 -4.20 4.84
C LEU A 276 23.47 -3.63 3.71
N GLY A 277 24.81 -3.75 3.83
CA GLY A 277 25.72 -3.49 2.71
C GLY A 277 25.69 -4.66 1.73
N VAL A 278 25.39 -4.38 0.47
CA VAL A 278 25.11 -5.39 -0.55
C VAL A 278 26.12 -5.31 -1.69
N VAL A 279 26.71 -6.45 -2.02
CA VAL A 279 27.26 -6.74 -3.36
C VAL A 279 26.19 -7.58 -4.07
N PRO A 280 25.63 -7.11 -5.21
CA PRO A 280 24.45 -7.74 -5.83
C PRO A 280 24.81 -9.01 -6.59
N THR A 281 25.19 -10.05 -5.85
CA THR A 281 25.50 -11.39 -6.34
C THR A 281 24.82 -12.44 -5.47
N PRO A 282 24.61 -13.68 -5.94
CA PRO A 282 23.97 -14.75 -5.12
C PRO A 282 24.61 -14.97 -3.74
N SER A 283 25.89 -14.66 -3.58
CA SER A 283 26.60 -14.78 -2.28
C SER A 283 25.99 -13.93 -1.14
N ILE A 284 25.16 -12.94 -1.46
CA ILE A 284 24.43 -12.18 -0.45
C ILE A 284 23.41 -13.04 0.30
N ILE A 285 22.84 -14.04 -0.33
CA ILE A 285 21.90 -14.98 0.31
C ILE A 285 22.58 -15.78 1.38
N ASP A 286 23.74 -16.40 1.09
CA ASP A 286 24.52 -17.15 2.08
C ASP A 286 24.93 -16.25 3.24
N TYR A 287 25.31 -15.02 2.92
CA TYR A 287 25.64 -14.02 3.95
C TYR A 287 24.45 -13.73 4.86
N ILE A 288 23.26 -13.45 4.30
CA ILE A 288 22.04 -13.19 5.08
C ILE A 288 21.65 -14.40 5.91
N ARG A 289 21.61 -15.60 5.32
CA ARG A 289 21.34 -16.84 6.05
C ARG A 289 22.31 -17.04 7.22
N SER A 290 23.60 -16.75 7.04
CA SER A 290 24.60 -16.85 8.11
C SER A 290 24.34 -15.88 9.28
N LEU A 291 23.71 -14.73 9.05
CA LEU A 291 23.30 -13.81 10.11
C LEU A 291 22.10 -14.35 10.89
N GLU A 292 21.19 -15.02 10.18
CA GLU A 292 19.95 -15.55 10.74
C GLU A 292 20.18 -16.73 11.66
N PHE A 293 21.21 -17.54 11.39
CA PHE A 293 21.62 -18.65 12.26
C PHE A 293 22.35 -18.20 13.54
N LYS A 294 22.85 -16.96 13.61
CA LYS A 294 23.60 -16.43 14.74
C LYS A 294 22.80 -15.58 15.72
N GLY A 295 21.58 -15.26 15.38
CA GLY A 295 20.68 -14.36 16.17
C GLY A 295 19.42 -15.01 16.59
#